data_52f79e34663e2ba8c50479488dd7a54b
#
_entry.id   52f79e34663e2ba8c50479488dd7a54b
#
_cell.length_a   1.000
_cell.length_b   1.000
_cell.length_c   1.000
_cell.angle_alpha   90.00
_cell.angle_beta   90.00
_cell.angle_gamma   90.00
#
_symmetry.space_group_name_H-M   'P 1'
#
loop_
_entity.id
_entity.type
_entity.pdbx_description
1 polymer ?
#
loop_
_entity_poly.entity_id
_entity_poly.type
_entity_poly.pdbx_seq_one_letter_code
_entity_poly.pdbx_strand_id
1 'polypeptide(L)'
;MDSTVVEPGGAGVGHRLRELREAQGLSLSALARRAGIGKATLSGLEAGTRNPTLETLYAVTAQLGVPLAAVLAGRADPEGGTPPVVRGRAVVATLLEVFEEASVTYELFRLRVLPGPAQTSPAHHDGVTEHITVFAGVLRAGPLDAPLVAGPGQHVSWRSDVPHGYAAAGPDEVQASLLIRYPRRPGPS
;
A
#
# COMPACT_ATOMS: atom_id res chain seq x y z
N MET A 1 18.74 20.08 10.35
CA MET A 1 18.69 19.01 11.37
C MET A 1 18.12 17.80 10.70
N ASP A 2 18.93 16.77 10.66
CA ASP A 2 18.81 15.59 9.81
C ASP A 2 17.46 14.87 9.95
N SER A 3 16.68 14.94 8.89
CA SER A 3 15.57 13.98 8.70
C SER A 3 16.19 12.66 8.25
N THR A 4 16.53 11.82 9.19
CA THR A 4 16.90 10.43 8.91
C THR A 4 15.65 9.75 8.37
N VAL A 5 15.51 9.80 7.05
CA VAL A 5 14.60 8.92 6.31
C VAL A 5 15.13 7.52 6.54
N VAL A 6 14.49 6.76 7.41
CA VAL A 6 14.72 5.30 7.50
C VAL A 6 14.15 4.73 6.21
N GLU A 7 14.98 4.73 5.20
CA GLU A 7 14.75 4.10 3.92
C GLU A 7 14.55 2.60 4.16
N PRO A 8 13.43 2.00 3.75
CA PRO A 8 13.42 0.57 3.56
C PRO A 8 14.53 0.27 2.57
N GLY A 9 15.56 -0.47 2.94
CA GLY A 9 16.65 -0.84 2.04
C GLY A 9 16.02 -1.43 0.78
N GLY A 10 16.04 -0.65 -0.30
CA GLY A 10 15.36 -0.97 -1.56
C GLY A 10 15.69 -2.35 -2.12
N ALA A 11 16.84 -2.90 -1.73
CA ALA A 11 17.29 -4.22 -2.15
C ALA A 11 16.37 -5.36 -1.70
N GLY A 12 15.85 -5.35 -0.47
CA GLY A 12 14.97 -6.43 0.02
C GLY A 12 13.59 -6.42 -0.65
N VAL A 13 12.98 -5.24 -0.76
CA VAL A 13 11.68 -5.06 -1.43
C VAL A 13 11.80 -5.39 -2.92
N GLY A 14 12.87 -4.90 -3.57
CA GLY A 14 13.11 -5.15 -4.99
C GLY A 14 13.32 -6.63 -5.31
N HIS A 15 14.11 -7.32 -4.51
CA HIS A 15 14.32 -8.76 -4.64
C HIS A 15 13.01 -9.53 -4.50
N ARG A 16 12.21 -9.18 -3.49
CA ARG A 16 10.92 -9.83 -3.25
C ARG A 16 9.91 -9.58 -4.36
N LEU A 17 9.88 -8.37 -4.93
CA LEU A 17 9.07 -8.07 -6.11
C LEU A 17 9.47 -8.95 -7.30
N ARG A 18 10.77 -9.11 -7.53
CA ARG A 18 11.29 -9.96 -8.60
C ARG A 18 10.90 -11.42 -8.40
N GLU A 19 11.07 -11.98 -7.20
CA GLU A 19 10.68 -13.37 -6.88
C GLU A 19 9.19 -13.60 -7.16
N LEU A 20 8.32 -12.70 -6.68
CA LEU A 20 6.87 -12.80 -6.88
C LEU A 20 6.49 -12.71 -8.36
N ARG A 21 7.15 -11.84 -9.13
CA ARG A 21 6.95 -11.74 -10.58
C ARG A 21 7.37 -13.01 -11.31
N GLU A 22 8.55 -13.52 -10.99
CA GLU A 22 9.12 -14.74 -11.62
C GLU A 22 8.30 -15.98 -11.27
N ALA A 23 7.83 -16.10 -10.04
CA ALA A 23 6.95 -17.18 -9.61
C ALA A 23 5.63 -17.22 -10.41
N GLN A 24 5.17 -16.08 -10.94
CA GLN A 24 4.00 -16.00 -11.83
C GLN A 24 4.35 -16.11 -13.32
N GLY A 25 5.60 -16.38 -13.67
CA GLY A 25 6.06 -16.47 -15.06
C GLY A 25 5.98 -15.16 -15.83
N LEU A 26 5.89 -14.01 -15.15
CA LEU A 26 5.76 -12.70 -15.79
C LEU A 26 7.12 -12.12 -16.19
N SER A 27 7.25 -11.66 -17.44
CA SER A 27 8.41 -10.88 -17.82
C SER A 27 8.35 -9.48 -17.18
N LEU A 28 9.52 -8.85 -17.00
CA LEU A 28 9.64 -7.48 -16.52
C LEU A 28 8.76 -6.49 -17.33
N SER A 29 8.81 -6.62 -18.66
CA SER A 29 8.02 -5.77 -19.57
C SER A 29 6.51 -6.00 -19.44
N ALA A 30 6.09 -7.25 -19.21
CA ALA A 30 4.68 -7.57 -19.03
C ALA A 30 4.12 -6.96 -17.73
N LEU A 31 4.85 -7.11 -16.62
CA LEU A 31 4.43 -6.55 -15.33
C LEU A 31 4.44 -5.02 -15.37
N ALA A 32 5.49 -4.38 -15.90
CA ALA A 32 5.58 -2.93 -16.02
C ALA A 32 4.39 -2.35 -16.81
N ARG A 33 4.04 -2.96 -17.95
CA ARG A 33 2.91 -2.56 -18.76
C ARG A 33 1.57 -2.71 -18.02
N ARG A 34 1.36 -3.84 -17.31
CA ARG A 34 0.15 -4.08 -16.52
C ARG A 34 0.00 -3.07 -15.39
N ALA A 35 1.09 -2.77 -14.70
CA ALA A 35 1.13 -1.83 -13.59
C ALA A 35 1.12 -0.35 -14.03
N GLY A 36 1.16 -0.07 -15.34
CA GLY A 36 1.19 1.30 -15.84
C GLY A 36 2.46 2.08 -15.49
N ILE A 37 3.57 1.39 -15.24
CA ILE A 37 4.87 2.01 -14.91
C ILE A 37 5.92 1.76 -15.99
N GLY A 38 6.94 2.61 -16.04
CA GLY A 38 8.04 2.42 -16.98
C GLY A 38 8.84 1.14 -16.70
N LYS A 39 9.24 0.40 -17.75
CA LYS A 39 10.10 -0.78 -17.61
C LYS A 39 11.39 -0.46 -16.86
N ALA A 40 12.02 0.69 -17.14
CA ALA A 40 13.22 1.15 -16.44
C ALA A 40 12.97 1.42 -14.95
N THR A 41 11.77 1.90 -14.61
CA THR A 41 11.37 2.09 -13.22
C THR A 41 11.27 0.75 -12.49
N LEU A 42 10.54 -0.22 -13.04
CA LEU A 42 10.42 -1.55 -12.44
C LEU A 42 11.77 -2.26 -12.34
N SER A 43 12.61 -2.16 -13.38
CA SER A 43 13.98 -2.71 -13.37
C SER A 43 14.82 -2.11 -12.24
N GLY A 44 14.75 -0.79 -12.06
CA GLY A 44 15.47 -0.10 -10.98
C GLY A 44 14.94 -0.47 -9.59
N LEU A 45 13.62 -0.72 -9.45
CA LEU A 45 13.04 -1.21 -8.19
C LEU A 45 13.53 -2.62 -7.87
N GLU A 46 13.46 -3.55 -8.83
CA GLU A 46 13.92 -4.94 -8.62
C GLU A 46 15.43 -5.03 -8.37
N ALA A 47 16.21 -4.11 -8.92
CA ALA A 47 17.64 -4.01 -8.67
C ALA A 47 17.99 -3.27 -7.35
N GLY A 48 17.01 -2.72 -6.63
CA GLY A 48 17.24 -1.93 -5.42
C GLY A 48 17.93 -0.58 -5.66
N THR A 49 18.03 -0.12 -6.91
CA THR A 49 18.65 1.17 -7.27
C THR A 49 17.66 2.34 -7.22
N ARG A 50 16.38 2.05 -6.98
CA ARG A 50 15.30 3.04 -6.80
C ARG A 50 14.45 2.66 -5.60
N ASN A 51 14.07 3.66 -4.83
CA ASN A 51 13.08 3.49 -3.77
C ASN A 51 11.67 3.59 -4.35
N PRO A 52 10.79 2.62 -4.07
CA PRO A 52 9.42 2.67 -4.50
C PRO A 52 8.60 3.69 -3.69
N THR A 53 7.66 4.36 -4.34
CA THR A 53 6.58 5.06 -3.63
C THR A 53 5.45 4.08 -3.30
N LEU A 54 4.57 4.47 -2.37
CA LEU A 54 3.39 3.68 -2.00
C LEU A 54 2.51 3.37 -3.24
N GLU A 55 2.29 4.37 -4.10
CA GLU A 55 1.51 4.20 -5.33
C GLU A 55 2.15 3.18 -6.27
N THR A 56 3.48 3.24 -6.41
CA THR A 56 4.20 2.29 -7.26
C THR A 56 4.11 0.87 -6.72
N LEU A 57 4.24 0.70 -5.40
CA LEU A 57 4.09 -0.62 -4.78
C LEU A 57 2.68 -1.17 -4.97
N TYR A 58 1.64 -0.37 -4.72
CA TYR A 58 0.25 -0.79 -4.95
C TYR A 58 -0.01 -1.11 -6.42
N ALA A 59 0.50 -0.30 -7.37
CA ALA A 59 0.36 -0.58 -8.78
C ALA A 59 0.94 -1.95 -9.18
N VAL A 60 2.09 -2.33 -8.61
CA VAL A 60 2.76 -3.61 -8.90
C VAL A 60 2.08 -4.77 -8.16
N THR A 61 1.82 -4.64 -6.86
CA THR A 61 1.23 -5.70 -6.03
C THR A 61 -0.21 -6.03 -6.46
N ALA A 62 -0.99 -5.05 -6.90
CA ALA A 62 -2.31 -5.25 -7.48
C ALA A 62 -2.26 -6.16 -8.72
N GLN A 63 -1.26 -5.99 -9.59
CA GLN A 63 -1.08 -6.82 -10.78
C GLN A 63 -0.58 -8.23 -10.45
N LEU A 64 0.17 -8.36 -9.37
CA LEU A 64 0.61 -9.66 -8.84
C LEU A 64 -0.49 -10.35 -8.01
N GLY A 65 -1.58 -9.62 -7.66
CA GLY A 65 -2.67 -10.16 -6.85
C GLY A 65 -2.23 -10.51 -5.42
N VAL A 66 -1.25 -9.79 -4.88
CA VAL A 66 -0.70 -10.02 -3.54
C VAL A 66 -0.90 -8.79 -2.65
N PRO A 67 -1.03 -8.98 -1.32
CA PRO A 67 -1.01 -7.88 -0.35
C PRO A 67 0.33 -7.11 -0.40
N LEU A 68 0.32 -5.84 0.04
CA LEU A 68 1.53 -5.02 0.12
C LEU A 68 2.57 -5.65 1.08
N ALA A 69 2.12 -6.22 2.18
CA ALA A 69 2.98 -6.90 3.13
C ALA A 69 3.81 -8.04 2.51
N ALA A 70 3.31 -8.70 1.48
CA ALA A 70 4.05 -9.77 0.79
C ALA A 70 5.39 -9.28 0.20
N VAL A 71 5.51 -8.00 -0.11
CA VAL A 71 6.77 -7.39 -0.58
C VAL A 71 7.55 -6.70 0.55
N LEU A 72 6.91 -6.41 1.68
CA LEU A 72 7.53 -5.78 2.85
C LEU A 72 8.05 -6.81 3.87
N ALA A 73 7.57 -8.06 3.83
CA ALA A 73 7.78 -9.10 4.82
C ALA A 73 9.26 -9.55 5.02
N GLY A 74 10.16 -9.20 4.12
CA GLY A 74 11.61 -9.41 4.32
C GLY A 74 12.23 -8.56 5.44
N ARG A 75 11.44 -7.81 6.22
CA ARG A 75 11.87 -6.84 7.24
C ARG A 75 11.08 -6.85 8.55
N ALA A 76 10.05 -7.64 8.67
CA ALA A 76 9.45 -7.88 9.96
C ALA A 76 10.39 -8.81 10.72
N ASP A 77 11.36 -8.22 11.41
CA ASP A 77 12.16 -8.95 12.39
C ASP A 77 11.21 -9.36 13.52
N PRO A 78 10.98 -10.66 13.76
CA PRO A 78 10.04 -11.09 14.81
C PRO A 78 10.46 -10.65 16.22
N GLU A 79 11.69 -10.15 16.39
CA GLU A 79 12.25 -9.74 17.67
C GLU A 79 12.30 -8.22 17.91
N GLY A 80 11.42 -7.43 17.26
CA GLY A 80 11.26 -6.00 17.60
C GLY A 80 11.92 -5.01 16.63
N GLY A 81 12.07 -5.38 15.37
CA GLY A 81 12.54 -4.47 14.30
C GLY A 81 11.59 -3.28 14.08
N THR A 82 12.13 -2.21 13.51
CA THR A 82 11.34 -1.02 13.18
C THR A 82 10.26 -1.40 12.14
N PRO A 83 8.97 -1.11 12.39
CA PRO A 83 7.90 -1.42 11.44
C PRO A 83 8.17 -0.79 10.06
N PRO A 84 7.90 -1.51 8.96
CA PRO A 84 8.06 -0.98 7.62
C PRO A 84 7.20 0.28 7.40
N VAL A 85 7.82 1.35 6.89
CA VAL A 85 7.15 2.60 6.55
C VAL A 85 7.22 2.80 5.05
N VAL A 86 6.08 3.04 4.43
CA VAL A 86 5.98 3.37 3.01
C VAL A 86 5.38 4.77 2.86
N ARG A 87 5.98 5.55 1.96
CA ARG A 87 5.58 6.93 1.71
C ARG A 87 5.03 7.06 0.30
N GLY A 88 3.88 7.68 0.20
CA GLY A 88 3.32 8.17 -1.04
C GLY A 88 3.37 9.70 -1.10
N ARG A 89 2.61 10.25 -2.03
CA ARG A 89 2.56 11.71 -2.25
C ARG A 89 1.97 12.48 -1.06
N ALA A 90 0.91 11.95 -0.46
CA ALA A 90 0.24 12.55 0.69
C ALA A 90 0.13 11.59 1.88
N VAL A 91 0.34 10.30 1.66
CA VAL A 91 0.14 9.26 2.67
C VAL A 91 1.46 8.72 3.17
N VAL A 92 1.55 8.55 4.48
CA VAL A 92 2.60 7.78 5.14
C VAL A 92 1.94 6.61 5.85
N ALA A 93 2.22 5.40 5.39
CA ALA A 93 1.68 4.17 5.94
C ALA A 93 2.78 3.38 6.67
N THR A 94 2.55 3.06 7.93
CA THR A 94 3.41 2.19 8.73
C THR A 94 2.69 0.86 8.91
N LEU A 95 3.24 -0.22 8.40
CA LEU A 95 2.67 -1.56 8.58
C LEU A 95 2.87 -1.98 10.04
N LEU A 96 1.78 -2.23 10.74
CA LEU A 96 1.80 -2.61 12.15
C LEU A 96 1.75 -4.12 12.30
N GLU A 97 0.82 -4.76 11.56
CA GLU A 97 0.58 -6.20 11.70
C GLU A 97 -0.05 -6.78 10.44
N VAL A 98 0.16 -8.07 10.23
CA VAL A 98 -0.49 -8.87 9.19
C VAL A 98 -1.15 -10.07 9.85
N PHE A 99 -2.44 -10.23 9.59
CA PHE A 99 -3.21 -11.38 10.07
C PHE A 99 -3.53 -12.28 8.88
N GLU A 100 -3.18 -13.55 8.98
CA GLU A 100 -3.47 -14.53 7.93
C GLU A 100 -4.48 -15.55 8.43
N GLU A 101 -5.60 -15.65 7.72
CA GLU A 101 -6.61 -16.67 7.89
C GLU A 101 -6.68 -17.57 6.64
N ALA A 102 -7.42 -18.67 6.71
CA ALA A 102 -7.49 -19.64 5.61
C ALA A 102 -7.91 -19.00 4.27
N SER A 103 -8.82 -18.03 4.28
CA SER A 103 -9.42 -17.43 3.08
C SER A 103 -9.19 -15.92 2.95
N VAL A 104 -8.53 -15.29 3.91
CA VAL A 104 -8.38 -13.83 3.99
C VAL A 104 -7.03 -13.47 4.57
N THR A 105 -6.41 -12.41 4.04
CA THR A 105 -5.27 -11.72 4.67
C THR A 105 -5.71 -10.32 5.06
N TYR A 106 -5.34 -9.87 6.24
CA TYR A 106 -5.54 -8.51 6.69
C TYR A 106 -4.20 -7.82 6.91
N GLU A 107 -4.11 -6.57 6.49
CA GLU A 107 -2.98 -5.69 6.76
C GLU A 107 -3.46 -4.52 7.61
N LEU A 108 -2.87 -4.34 8.78
CA LEU A 108 -3.14 -3.21 9.66
C LEU A 108 -2.02 -2.18 9.56
N PHE A 109 -2.39 -0.95 9.23
CA PHE A 109 -1.47 0.18 9.13
C PHE A 109 -1.83 1.29 10.11
N ARG A 110 -0.82 1.96 10.63
CA ARG A 110 -0.95 3.34 11.08
C ARG A 110 -0.82 4.24 9.87
N LEU A 111 -1.84 5.07 9.65
CA LEU A 111 -1.94 5.98 8.50
C LEU A 111 -1.78 7.42 8.95
N ARG A 112 -0.96 8.18 8.24
CA ARG A 112 -0.90 9.63 8.31
C ARG A 112 -1.20 10.19 6.94
N VAL A 113 -2.13 11.15 6.85
CA VAL A 113 -2.40 11.86 5.59
C VAL A 113 -2.02 13.32 5.78
N LEU A 114 -1.02 13.74 5.01
CA LEU A 114 -0.47 15.08 5.10
C LEU A 114 -1.40 16.09 4.40
N PRO A 115 -1.51 17.33 4.93
CA PRO A 115 -2.22 18.39 4.23
C PRO A 115 -1.57 18.69 2.89
N GLY A 116 -2.39 19.04 1.90
CA GLY A 116 -1.91 19.37 0.56
C GLY A 116 -2.59 18.57 -0.54
N PRO A 117 -1.87 18.17 -1.60
CA PRO A 117 -2.46 17.47 -2.72
C PRO A 117 -2.97 16.08 -2.32
N ALA A 118 -4.11 15.69 -2.89
CA ALA A 118 -4.64 14.33 -2.71
C ALA A 118 -3.70 13.27 -3.31
N GLN A 119 -3.71 12.09 -2.70
CA GLN A 119 -3.10 10.88 -3.23
C GLN A 119 -4.17 10.04 -3.91
N THR A 120 -3.85 9.47 -5.06
CA THR A 120 -4.67 8.47 -5.74
C THR A 120 -3.96 7.13 -5.73
N SER A 121 -4.67 6.08 -5.37
CA SER A 121 -4.23 4.70 -5.44
C SER A 121 -4.97 3.97 -6.56
N PRO A 122 -4.30 3.07 -7.30
CA PRO A 122 -4.97 2.21 -8.27
C PRO A 122 -5.91 1.24 -7.56
N ALA A 123 -6.83 0.64 -8.32
CA ALA A 123 -7.68 -0.43 -7.83
C ALA A 123 -6.84 -1.62 -7.33
N HIS A 124 -7.22 -2.17 -6.19
CA HIS A 124 -6.75 -3.48 -5.75
C HIS A 124 -7.41 -4.60 -6.58
N HIS A 125 -7.08 -5.86 -6.31
CA HIS A 125 -7.82 -6.97 -6.94
C HIS A 125 -9.26 -7.06 -6.40
N ASP A 126 -10.12 -7.77 -7.13
CA ASP A 126 -11.54 -7.90 -6.81
C ASP A 126 -11.79 -8.39 -5.37
N GLY A 127 -12.74 -7.75 -4.71
CA GLY A 127 -13.21 -8.07 -3.37
C GLY A 127 -12.37 -7.50 -2.23
N VAL A 128 -11.29 -6.76 -2.50
CA VAL A 128 -10.53 -6.05 -1.46
C VAL A 128 -11.37 -4.91 -0.89
N THR A 129 -11.33 -4.76 0.43
CA THR A 129 -12.00 -3.68 1.15
C THR A 129 -11.02 -2.96 2.06
N GLU A 130 -11.23 -1.67 2.21
CA GLU A 130 -10.51 -0.84 3.14
C GLU A 130 -11.42 -0.28 4.21
N HIS A 131 -10.89 -0.19 5.43
CA HIS A 131 -11.57 0.27 6.63
C HIS A 131 -10.67 1.26 7.34
N ILE A 132 -11.14 2.48 7.55
CA ILE A 132 -10.37 3.54 8.22
C ILE A 132 -11.13 4.04 9.44
N THR A 133 -10.41 4.10 10.57
CA THR A 133 -10.87 4.80 11.77
C THR A 133 -9.97 6.00 12.01
N VAL A 134 -10.56 7.19 12.06
CA VAL A 134 -9.84 8.46 12.23
C VAL A 134 -9.66 8.77 13.71
N PHE A 135 -8.45 9.16 14.11
CA PHE A 135 -8.11 9.57 15.49
C PHE A 135 -7.96 11.08 15.61
N ALA A 136 -7.40 11.73 14.56
CA ALA A 136 -7.21 13.18 14.51
C ALA A 136 -7.31 13.70 13.08
N GLY A 137 -7.66 14.98 12.93
CA GLY A 137 -7.89 15.61 11.64
C GLY A 137 -9.21 15.21 10.98
N VAL A 138 -9.42 15.64 9.74
CA VAL A 138 -10.59 15.30 8.92
C VAL A 138 -10.10 14.66 7.63
N LEU A 139 -10.49 13.40 7.42
CA LEU A 139 -10.13 12.61 6.26
C LEU A 139 -11.19 12.72 5.17
N ARG A 140 -10.76 12.87 3.92
CA ARG A 140 -11.56 12.59 2.73
C ARG A 140 -10.91 11.41 2.00
N ALA A 141 -11.60 10.27 1.92
CA ALA A 141 -11.06 9.05 1.30
C ALA A 141 -12.14 8.20 0.65
N GLY A 142 -11.75 7.21 -0.14
CA GLY A 142 -12.66 6.29 -0.80
C GLY A 142 -12.64 6.41 -2.33
N PRO A 143 -13.63 5.79 -3.02
CA PRO A 143 -13.74 5.84 -4.47
C PRO A 143 -13.70 7.27 -4.99
N LEU A 144 -13.02 7.49 -6.14
CA LEU A 144 -12.80 8.85 -6.67
C LEU A 144 -14.11 9.56 -7.02
N ASP A 145 -15.12 8.81 -7.44
CA ASP A 145 -16.45 9.28 -7.81
C ASP A 145 -17.42 9.44 -6.63
N ALA A 146 -17.12 8.79 -5.50
CA ALA A 146 -17.96 8.81 -4.29
C ALA A 146 -17.13 8.87 -3.01
N PRO A 147 -16.30 9.91 -2.82
CA PRO A 147 -15.45 10.00 -1.65
C PRO A 147 -16.25 10.21 -0.36
N LEU A 148 -15.79 9.58 0.70
CA LEU A 148 -16.33 9.66 2.05
C LEU A 148 -15.54 10.69 2.87
N VAL A 149 -16.18 11.29 3.87
CA VAL A 149 -15.53 12.19 4.83
C VAL A 149 -15.72 11.65 6.23
N ALA A 150 -14.65 11.65 7.02
CA ALA A 150 -14.65 11.19 8.40
C ALA A 150 -13.78 12.10 9.28
N GLY A 151 -14.30 12.48 10.43
CA GLY A 151 -13.57 13.17 11.49
C GLY A 151 -13.18 12.22 12.63
N PRO A 152 -12.56 12.76 13.70
CA PRO A 152 -12.10 11.97 14.85
C PRO A 152 -13.22 11.10 15.46
N GLY A 153 -12.89 9.82 15.72
CA GLY A 153 -13.82 8.80 16.25
C GLY A 153 -14.74 8.19 15.20
N GLN A 154 -14.74 8.68 13.97
CA GLN A 154 -15.58 8.13 12.91
C GLN A 154 -14.85 7.03 12.13
N HIS A 155 -15.64 6.11 11.58
CA HIS A 155 -15.20 5.01 10.74
C HIS A 155 -15.83 5.10 9.36
N VAL A 156 -15.03 4.81 8.33
CA VAL A 156 -15.48 4.69 6.93
C VAL A 156 -14.88 3.44 6.31
N SER A 157 -15.62 2.83 5.38
CA SER A 157 -15.12 1.69 4.61
C SER A 157 -15.69 1.68 3.19
N TRP A 158 -14.95 1.07 2.27
CA TRP A 158 -15.35 0.92 0.86
C TRP A 158 -14.72 -0.30 0.22
N ARG A 159 -15.26 -0.69 -0.93
CA ARG A 159 -14.57 -1.64 -1.83
C ARG A 159 -13.45 -0.88 -2.54
N SER A 160 -12.22 -1.34 -2.36
CA SER A 160 -11.03 -0.72 -2.95
C SER A 160 -10.54 -1.40 -4.22
N ASP A 161 -11.39 -2.25 -4.82
CA ASP A 161 -11.22 -2.80 -6.16
C ASP A 161 -11.57 -1.80 -7.29
N VAL A 162 -11.69 -0.53 -6.94
CA VAL A 162 -11.81 0.64 -7.82
C VAL A 162 -10.71 1.67 -7.49
N PRO A 163 -10.35 2.57 -8.42
CA PRO A 163 -9.46 3.68 -8.10
C PRO A 163 -10.03 4.52 -6.96
N HIS A 164 -9.21 4.81 -5.96
CA HIS A 164 -9.63 5.51 -4.76
C HIS A 164 -8.55 6.51 -4.32
N GLY A 165 -8.89 7.40 -3.39
CA GLY A 165 -8.01 8.46 -2.98
C GLY A 165 -8.02 8.76 -1.50
N TYR A 166 -7.04 9.55 -1.07
CA TYR A 166 -6.88 10.03 0.30
C TYR A 166 -6.44 11.49 0.29
N ALA A 167 -7.07 12.30 1.13
CA ALA A 167 -6.69 13.68 1.35
C ALA A 167 -7.03 14.10 2.77
N ALA A 168 -6.25 14.99 3.36
CA ALA A 168 -6.67 15.78 4.49
C ALA A 168 -7.71 16.82 3.99
N ALA A 169 -8.89 16.86 4.60
CA ALA A 169 -9.96 17.79 4.23
C ALA A 169 -9.83 19.16 4.91
N GLY A 170 -8.77 19.37 5.69
CA GLY A 170 -8.46 20.60 6.40
C GLY A 170 -6.96 20.89 6.41
N PRO A 171 -6.53 21.88 7.19
CA PRO A 171 -5.13 22.27 7.28
C PRO A 171 -4.29 21.29 8.11
N ASP A 172 -4.92 20.46 8.92
CA ASP A 172 -4.26 19.56 9.85
C ASP A 172 -3.99 18.19 9.24
N GLU A 173 -2.93 17.56 9.72
CA GLU A 173 -2.60 16.17 9.39
C GLU A 173 -3.70 15.25 9.93
N VAL A 174 -4.07 14.25 9.14
CA VAL A 174 -4.95 13.16 9.59
C VAL A 174 -4.12 12.04 10.20
N GLN A 175 -4.55 11.55 11.34
CA GLN A 175 -4.04 10.33 11.96
C GLN A 175 -5.15 9.30 12.04
N ALA A 176 -4.88 8.09 11.54
CA ALA A 176 -5.89 7.05 11.43
C ALA A 176 -5.25 5.65 11.53
N SER A 177 -6.08 4.63 11.74
CA SER A 177 -5.75 3.25 11.38
C SER A 177 -6.38 2.93 10.03
N LEU A 178 -5.69 2.14 9.24
CA LEU A 178 -6.19 1.56 8.00
C LEU A 178 -6.08 0.04 8.12
N LEU A 179 -7.19 -0.66 7.95
CA LEU A 179 -7.24 -2.11 7.81
C LEU A 179 -7.64 -2.44 6.38
N ILE A 180 -6.79 -3.18 5.68
CA ILE A 180 -7.06 -3.67 4.33
C ILE A 180 -7.33 -5.16 4.42
N ARG A 181 -8.47 -5.60 3.88
CA ARG A 181 -8.88 -6.99 3.83
C ARG A 181 -8.74 -7.52 2.41
N TYR A 182 -7.90 -8.52 2.24
CA TYR A 182 -7.64 -9.20 0.97
C TYR A 182 -8.26 -10.60 0.99
N PRO A 183 -9.36 -10.85 0.26
CA PRO A 183 -9.84 -12.21 0.06
C PRO A 183 -8.82 -13.00 -0.75
N ARG A 184 -8.49 -14.21 -0.31
CA ARG A 184 -7.62 -15.10 -1.10
C ARG A 184 -8.40 -15.59 -2.32
N ARG A 185 -7.79 -15.52 -3.48
CA ARG A 185 -8.35 -16.13 -4.67
C ARG A 185 -8.37 -17.63 -4.48
N PRO A 186 -9.47 -18.34 -4.80
CA PRO A 186 -9.41 -19.78 -4.91
C PRO A 186 -8.29 -20.14 -5.90
N GLY A 187 -7.39 -21.03 -5.49
CA GLY A 187 -6.36 -21.53 -6.39
C GLY A 187 -6.99 -22.09 -7.66
N PRO A 188 -6.29 -22.11 -8.78
CA PRO A 188 -6.78 -22.81 -9.96
C PRO A 188 -7.03 -24.27 -9.58
N SER A 189 -8.25 -24.73 -9.85
CA SER A 189 -8.67 -26.13 -9.68
C SER A 189 -7.90 -27.05 -10.62
#